data_803b8d84e26dd5a5fd8440ec8b90e03a
#
_entry.id   803b8d84e26dd5a5fd8440ec8b90e03a
#
_cell.length_a   1.000
_cell.length_b   1.000
_cell.length_c   1.000
_cell.angle_alpha   90.00
_cell.angle_beta   90.00
_cell.angle_gamma   90.00
#
_symmetry.space_group_name_H-M   'P 1'
#
loop_
_entity.id
_entity.type
_entity.pdbx_description
1 polymer ?
#
loop_
_entity_poly.entity_id
_entity_poly.type
_entity_poly.pdbx_seq_one_letter_code
_entity_poly.pdbx_strand_id
1 'polypeptide(L)'
;MSTAIHLAVSEIWRNKGRFALFSMVVALITVLILFVAALGQGLGTGNREFIEKLNAELIVYQDTARLSIASSRVGDDTQRAVRYVDGVREVGAVGFSSAAVMLADGADPLDVALIGVEPGKPGQPPVMTGQGLRRKNGDEAIVDRTVAAVAGLHVGDAITLRTLQGDEDEFYTLEVVGISDSQKYGIRPSVFAPLLTWDEIRAKGTPGRSTAAPTGNVVAVQLEDPAQIDAVRRRIEAKVDGVQAVDRKTAYENTPGYTEQQSTLSTQNAFALLIGVLVIGGFFQIQTLQKVPQIGMLKAIGTSNAVVAQSALL
;
A
#
# COMPACT_ATOMS: atom_id res chain seq x y z
N MET A 1 -22.69 -40.73 -22.91
CA MET A 1 -21.69 -39.94 -22.18
C MET A 1 -20.60 -40.78 -21.49
N SER A 2 -20.81 -42.06 -21.26
CA SER A 2 -19.90 -42.87 -20.45
C SER A 2 -18.63 -43.36 -21.15
N THR A 3 -18.68 -43.70 -22.43
CA THR A 3 -17.54 -44.29 -23.18
C THR A 3 -16.45 -43.26 -23.48
N ALA A 4 -16.81 -42.06 -23.89
CA ALA A 4 -15.85 -41.00 -24.19
C ALA A 4 -15.08 -40.51 -22.94
N ILE A 5 -15.79 -40.35 -21.81
CA ILE A 5 -15.16 -40.00 -20.54
C ILE A 5 -14.26 -41.11 -20.03
N HIS A 6 -14.68 -42.38 -20.18
CA HIS A 6 -13.87 -43.54 -19.80
C HIS A 6 -12.59 -43.64 -20.63
N LEU A 7 -12.66 -43.38 -21.92
CA LEU A 7 -11.50 -43.38 -22.82
C LEU A 7 -10.53 -42.22 -22.43
N ALA A 8 -11.04 -41.01 -22.20
CA ALA A 8 -10.22 -39.87 -21.79
C ALA A 8 -9.51 -40.13 -20.45
N VAL A 9 -10.22 -40.67 -19.47
CA VAL A 9 -9.63 -41.01 -18.15
C VAL A 9 -8.58 -42.11 -18.31
N SER A 10 -8.84 -43.15 -19.12
CA SER A 10 -7.88 -44.23 -19.33
C SER A 10 -6.62 -43.74 -20.07
N GLU A 11 -6.75 -42.80 -21.00
CA GLU A 11 -5.62 -42.19 -21.71
C GLU A 11 -4.75 -41.32 -20.75
N ILE A 12 -5.38 -40.55 -19.86
CA ILE A 12 -4.68 -39.80 -18.81
C ILE A 12 -3.94 -40.75 -17.86
N TRP A 13 -4.57 -41.81 -17.42
CA TRP A 13 -3.95 -42.81 -16.55
C TRP A 13 -2.78 -43.56 -17.19
N ARG A 14 -2.91 -43.88 -18.47
CA ARG A 14 -1.87 -44.58 -19.25
C ARG A 14 -0.64 -43.70 -19.48
N ASN A 15 -0.82 -42.37 -19.62
CA ASN A 15 0.22 -41.38 -19.85
C ASN A 15 0.39 -40.43 -18.66
N LYS A 16 0.08 -40.84 -17.43
CA LYS A 16 0.02 -40.01 -16.21
C LYS A 16 1.27 -39.15 -15.97
N GLY A 17 2.47 -39.67 -16.23
CA GLY A 17 3.72 -38.92 -16.05
C GLY A 17 3.81 -37.72 -16.98
N ARG A 18 3.33 -37.83 -18.20
CA ARG A 18 3.34 -36.75 -19.19
C ARG A 18 2.29 -35.69 -18.88
N PHE A 19 1.06 -36.09 -18.55
CA PHE A 19 0.02 -35.16 -18.10
C PHE A 19 0.40 -34.48 -16.81
N ALA A 20 1.00 -35.18 -15.85
CA ALA A 20 1.50 -34.59 -14.61
C ALA A 20 2.59 -33.53 -14.85
N LEU A 21 3.52 -33.84 -15.78
CA LEU A 21 4.59 -32.89 -16.12
C LEU A 21 4.03 -31.59 -16.74
N PHE A 22 3.08 -31.71 -17.68
CA PHE A 22 2.43 -30.55 -18.28
C PHE A 22 1.59 -29.77 -17.29
N SER A 23 0.79 -30.45 -16.46
CA SER A 23 0.03 -29.80 -15.40
C SER A 23 0.94 -29.04 -14.41
N MET A 24 2.10 -29.64 -14.11
CA MET A 24 3.09 -29.00 -13.24
C MET A 24 3.68 -27.74 -13.88
N VAL A 25 4.00 -27.75 -15.17
CA VAL A 25 4.50 -26.58 -15.91
C VAL A 25 3.46 -25.45 -15.90
N VAL A 26 2.21 -25.77 -16.25
CA VAL A 26 1.11 -24.79 -16.24
C VAL A 26 0.89 -24.25 -14.83
N ALA A 27 0.88 -25.12 -13.82
CA ALA A 27 0.73 -24.70 -12.42
C ALA A 27 1.87 -23.78 -11.97
N LEU A 28 3.12 -24.11 -12.30
CA LEU A 28 4.29 -23.27 -11.98
C LEU A 28 4.20 -21.88 -12.61
N ILE A 29 3.81 -21.81 -13.89
CA ILE A 29 3.63 -20.53 -14.58
C ILE A 29 2.50 -19.72 -13.92
N THR A 30 1.37 -20.37 -13.61
CA THR A 30 0.25 -19.71 -12.94
C THR A 30 0.65 -19.18 -11.56
N VAL A 31 1.36 -19.98 -10.76
CA VAL A 31 1.89 -19.57 -9.47
C VAL A 31 2.84 -18.39 -9.60
N LEU A 32 3.74 -18.41 -10.59
CA LEU A 32 4.66 -17.31 -10.85
C LEU A 32 3.92 -16.01 -11.20
N ILE A 33 2.92 -16.11 -12.09
CA ILE A 33 2.09 -14.94 -12.47
C ILE A 33 1.36 -14.37 -11.26
N LEU A 34 0.71 -15.23 -10.46
CA LEU A 34 -0.01 -14.81 -9.27
C LEU A 34 0.92 -14.23 -8.20
N PHE A 35 2.10 -14.84 -8.02
CA PHE A 35 3.11 -14.35 -7.08
C PHE A 35 3.59 -12.95 -7.44
N VAL A 36 3.95 -12.74 -8.71
CA VAL A 36 4.40 -11.43 -9.18
C VAL A 36 3.27 -10.38 -9.09
N ALA A 37 2.05 -10.74 -9.44
CA ALA A 37 0.89 -9.85 -9.31
C ALA A 37 0.62 -9.49 -7.85
N ALA A 38 0.68 -10.44 -6.93
CA ALA A 38 0.48 -10.22 -5.51
C ALA A 38 1.60 -9.34 -4.90
N LEU A 39 2.86 -9.59 -5.29
CA LEU A 39 4.00 -8.78 -4.87
C LEU A 39 3.84 -7.32 -5.33
N GLY A 40 3.47 -7.13 -6.59
CA GLY A 40 3.21 -5.80 -7.14
C GLY A 40 2.08 -5.05 -6.43
N GLN A 41 0.97 -5.72 -6.15
CA GLN A 41 -0.13 -5.14 -5.38
C GLN A 41 0.30 -4.81 -3.95
N GLY A 42 1.05 -5.70 -3.30
CA GLY A 42 1.54 -5.48 -1.94
C GLY A 42 2.43 -4.25 -1.80
N LEU A 43 3.34 -4.03 -2.75
CA LEU A 43 4.23 -2.86 -2.76
C LEU A 43 3.49 -1.56 -3.10
N GLY A 44 2.48 -1.60 -3.98
CA GLY A 44 1.72 -0.43 -4.41
C GLY A 44 0.71 0.11 -3.39
N THR A 45 0.31 -0.72 -2.41
CA THR A 45 -0.77 -0.36 -1.48
C THR A 45 -0.32 0.48 -0.28
N GLY A 46 0.97 0.55 0.05
CA GLY A 46 1.44 1.17 1.28
C GLY A 46 1.10 2.65 1.42
N ASN A 47 1.41 3.47 0.43
CA ASN A 47 1.07 4.91 0.48
C ASN A 47 -0.43 5.17 0.32
N ARG A 48 -1.09 4.32 -0.46
CA ARG A 48 -2.54 4.38 -0.65
C ARG A 48 -3.28 4.11 0.65
N GLU A 49 -2.89 3.05 1.39
CA GLU A 49 -3.55 2.66 2.64
C GLU A 49 -3.54 3.81 3.66
N PHE A 50 -2.40 4.51 3.81
CA PHE A 50 -2.30 5.65 4.69
C PHE A 50 -3.27 6.77 4.31
N ILE A 51 -3.23 7.20 3.04
CA ILE A 51 -4.02 8.33 2.55
C ILE A 51 -5.53 8.01 2.55
N GLU A 52 -5.92 6.79 2.18
CA GLU A 52 -7.33 6.37 2.20
C GLU A 52 -7.93 6.34 3.60
N LYS A 53 -7.15 5.93 4.60
CA LYS A 53 -7.57 5.87 6.01
C LYS A 53 -7.43 7.21 6.74
N LEU A 54 -6.87 8.22 6.08
CA LEU A 54 -6.74 9.54 6.68
C LEU A 54 -8.13 10.14 6.95
N ASN A 55 -8.35 10.60 8.18
CA ASN A 55 -9.60 11.23 8.59
C ASN A 55 -9.67 12.69 8.10
N ALA A 56 -9.71 12.85 6.77
CA ALA A 56 -9.76 14.13 6.09
C ALA A 56 -10.30 13.95 4.67
N GLU A 57 -11.00 14.90 4.10
CA GLU A 57 -11.46 14.89 2.71
C GLU A 57 -10.42 15.50 1.76
N LEU A 58 -9.70 16.54 2.22
CA LEU A 58 -8.65 17.21 1.45
C LEU A 58 -7.32 17.11 2.17
N ILE A 59 -6.25 17.11 1.39
CA ILE A 59 -4.86 17.20 1.86
C ILE A 59 -4.21 18.39 1.18
N VAL A 60 -3.64 19.30 1.98
CA VAL A 60 -2.96 20.51 1.49
C VAL A 60 -1.47 20.30 1.56
N TYR A 61 -0.81 20.48 0.44
CA TYR A 61 0.63 20.42 0.23
C TYR A 61 1.18 21.79 -0.07
N GLN A 62 2.47 21.98 0.12
CA GLN A 62 3.19 23.07 -0.52
C GLN A 62 3.17 22.84 -2.06
N ASP A 63 2.89 23.88 -2.84
CA ASP A 63 2.74 23.80 -4.31
C ASP A 63 3.98 23.26 -5.01
N THR A 64 5.16 23.66 -4.54
CA THR A 64 6.46 23.22 -5.07
C THR A 64 6.79 21.76 -4.77
N ALA A 65 6.07 21.12 -3.87
CA ALA A 65 6.31 19.73 -3.43
C ALA A 65 5.82 18.67 -4.44
N ARG A 66 5.06 19.05 -5.47
CA ARG A 66 4.52 18.14 -6.49
C ARG A 66 3.79 16.94 -5.88
N LEU A 67 2.96 17.18 -4.87
CA LEU A 67 2.19 16.18 -4.12
C LEU A 67 3.06 15.12 -3.41
N SER A 68 4.34 15.39 -3.20
CA SER A 68 5.21 14.55 -2.39
C SER A 68 5.11 14.97 -0.92
N ILE A 69 4.58 14.09 -0.06
CA ILE A 69 4.51 14.32 1.38
C ILE A 69 5.92 14.57 1.96
N ALA A 70 6.90 13.79 1.53
CA ALA A 70 8.26 13.91 2.04
C ALA A 70 8.92 15.27 1.72
N SER A 71 8.60 15.84 0.57
CA SER A 71 9.16 17.12 0.10
C SER A 71 8.35 18.34 0.54
N SER A 72 7.09 18.15 0.91
CA SER A 72 6.19 19.22 1.33
C SER A 72 6.53 19.71 2.74
N ARG A 73 6.40 21.04 2.94
CA ARG A 73 6.56 21.69 4.24
C ARG A 73 5.47 22.75 4.38
N VAL A 74 4.61 22.57 5.36
CA VAL A 74 3.49 23.48 5.63
C VAL A 74 3.62 24.02 7.05
N GLY A 75 3.79 25.31 7.16
CA GLY A 75 3.93 26.00 8.43
C GLY A 75 2.60 26.29 9.11
N ASP A 76 2.67 26.72 10.38
CA ASP A 76 1.54 27.06 11.21
C ASP A 76 0.69 28.22 10.63
N ASP A 77 1.32 29.18 9.94
CA ASP A 77 0.61 30.28 9.28
C ASP A 77 -0.29 29.79 8.16
N THR A 78 0.23 28.88 7.33
CA THR A 78 -0.54 28.24 6.24
C THR A 78 -1.68 27.40 6.81
N GLN A 79 -1.43 26.61 7.85
CA GLN A 79 -2.47 25.83 8.52
C GLN A 79 -3.59 26.75 9.05
N ARG A 80 -3.23 27.87 9.69
CA ARG A 80 -4.22 28.85 10.16
C ARG A 80 -4.99 29.48 9.01
N ALA A 81 -4.31 29.87 7.93
CA ALA A 81 -4.98 30.43 6.76
C ALA A 81 -5.99 29.46 6.15
N VAL A 82 -5.64 28.18 5.99
CA VAL A 82 -6.54 27.13 5.49
C VAL A 82 -7.75 26.96 6.41
N ARG A 83 -7.58 27.02 7.73
CA ARG A 83 -8.67 26.87 8.70
C ARG A 83 -9.76 27.94 8.55
N TYR A 84 -9.41 29.15 8.12
CA TYR A 84 -10.37 30.26 7.92
C TYR A 84 -10.99 30.29 6.53
N VAL A 85 -10.84 29.25 5.73
CA VAL A 85 -11.51 29.15 4.43
C VAL A 85 -12.93 28.61 4.62
N ASP A 86 -13.92 29.27 3.99
CA ASP A 86 -15.32 28.89 4.08
C ASP A 86 -15.56 27.46 3.57
N GLY A 87 -16.22 26.64 4.39
CA GLY A 87 -16.49 25.21 4.12
C GLY A 87 -15.46 24.28 4.76
N VAL A 88 -14.43 24.80 5.40
CA VAL A 88 -13.48 24.02 6.21
C VAL A 88 -14.02 23.89 7.63
N ARG A 89 -14.24 22.65 8.08
CA ARG A 89 -14.69 22.34 9.43
C ARG A 89 -13.53 22.34 10.43
N GLU A 90 -12.46 21.62 10.09
CA GLU A 90 -11.31 21.47 10.97
C GLU A 90 -10.05 21.14 10.15
N VAL A 91 -8.89 21.49 10.66
CA VAL A 91 -7.59 21.21 10.06
C VAL A 91 -6.63 20.64 11.09
N GLY A 92 -5.72 19.77 10.64
CA GLY A 92 -4.64 19.24 11.47
C GLY A 92 -3.36 19.12 10.68
N ALA A 93 -2.26 19.60 11.24
CA ALA A 93 -0.94 19.40 10.66
C ALA A 93 -0.50 17.95 10.85
N VAL A 94 0.11 17.38 9.79
CA VAL A 94 0.64 16.02 9.81
C VAL A 94 2.10 16.05 9.37
N GLY A 95 2.96 15.57 10.25
CA GLY A 95 4.40 15.42 10.00
C GLY A 95 4.76 13.97 9.69
N PHE A 96 5.77 13.76 8.84
CA PHE A 96 6.25 12.43 8.45
C PHE A 96 7.76 12.35 8.58
N SER A 97 8.23 11.29 9.23
CA SER A 97 9.64 10.93 9.34
C SER A 97 9.80 9.42 9.48
N SER A 98 11.03 8.95 9.49
CA SER A 98 11.35 7.55 9.76
C SER A 98 11.94 7.43 11.15
N ALA A 99 11.64 6.31 11.82
CA ALA A 99 12.26 5.90 13.06
C ALA A 99 12.37 4.37 13.09
N ALA A 100 13.04 3.82 14.08
CA ALA A 100 13.06 2.40 14.34
C ALA A 100 12.59 2.11 15.77
N VAL A 101 11.68 1.16 15.93
CA VAL A 101 11.24 0.66 17.23
C VAL A 101 12.25 -0.36 17.71
N MET A 102 12.79 -0.15 18.91
CA MET A 102 13.67 -1.12 19.56
C MET A 102 12.82 -2.27 20.10
N LEU A 103 13.13 -3.48 19.66
CA LEU A 103 12.46 -4.69 20.11
C LEU A 103 13.15 -5.26 21.36
N ALA A 104 12.39 -6.02 22.15
CA ALA A 104 12.93 -6.75 23.29
C ALA A 104 13.93 -7.83 22.80
N ASP A 105 14.75 -8.31 23.73
CA ASP A 105 15.67 -9.44 23.53
C ASP A 105 16.78 -9.24 22.46
N GLY A 106 17.09 -7.99 22.10
CA GLY A 106 18.17 -7.70 21.14
C GLY A 106 17.85 -8.10 19.69
N ALA A 107 16.57 -8.28 19.35
CA ALA A 107 16.14 -8.48 17.98
C ALA A 107 16.40 -7.23 17.13
N ASP A 108 16.50 -7.41 15.82
CA ASP A 108 16.68 -6.30 14.89
C ASP A 108 15.58 -5.24 15.05
N PRO A 109 15.92 -3.95 15.07
CA PRO A 109 14.94 -2.89 15.21
C PRO A 109 13.90 -2.91 14.08
N LEU A 110 12.63 -2.66 14.43
CA LEU A 110 11.55 -2.57 13.45
C LEU A 110 11.47 -1.16 12.86
N ASP A 111 11.75 -1.05 11.56
CA ASP A 111 11.57 0.22 10.84
C ASP A 111 10.10 0.64 10.80
N VAL A 112 9.82 1.87 11.21
CA VAL A 112 8.46 2.44 11.25
C VAL A 112 8.41 3.81 10.58
N ALA A 113 7.23 4.18 10.11
CA ALA A 113 6.90 5.56 9.80
C ALA A 113 6.49 6.27 11.10
N LEU A 114 7.26 7.26 11.52
CA LEU A 114 6.90 8.12 12.65
C LEU A 114 6.10 9.30 12.15
N ILE A 115 4.85 9.40 12.59
CA ILE A 115 3.87 10.37 12.11
C ILE A 115 3.50 11.32 13.25
N GLY A 116 3.77 12.60 13.05
CA GLY A 116 3.38 13.66 13.98
C GLY A 116 1.97 14.15 13.67
N VAL A 117 1.08 14.16 14.66
CA VAL A 117 -0.30 14.62 14.48
C VAL A 117 -0.72 15.52 15.64
N GLU A 118 -1.66 16.42 15.38
CA GLU A 118 -2.27 17.23 16.42
C GLU A 118 -3.37 16.43 17.13
N PRO A 119 -3.34 16.31 18.48
CA PRO A 119 -4.35 15.58 19.24
C PRO A 119 -5.78 16.05 18.96
N GLY A 120 -6.66 15.11 18.64
CA GLY A 120 -8.07 15.37 18.37
C GLY A 120 -8.37 16.09 17.05
N LYS A 121 -7.35 16.28 16.18
CA LYS A 121 -7.48 16.95 14.88
C LYS A 121 -7.47 15.95 13.71
N PRO A 122 -7.86 16.38 12.50
CA PRO A 122 -7.66 15.60 11.29
C PRO A 122 -6.20 15.16 11.16
N GLY A 123 -5.99 13.91 10.75
CA GLY A 123 -4.66 13.29 10.72
C GLY A 123 -4.41 12.31 11.85
N GLN A 124 -5.04 12.49 13.02
CA GLN A 124 -4.97 11.47 14.06
C GLN A 124 -5.77 10.23 13.65
N PRO A 125 -5.17 9.01 13.74
CA PRO A 125 -5.87 7.79 13.37
C PRO A 125 -6.99 7.47 14.35
N PRO A 126 -8.06 6.79 13.91
CA PRO A 126 -9.04 6.21 14.81
C PRO A 126 -8.39 5.11 15.65
N VAL A 127 -8.67 5.11 16.94
CA VAL A 127 -8.10 4.15 17.90
C VAL A 127 -9.07 2.99 18.07
N MET A 128 -8.56 1.75 17.93
CA MET A 128 -9.33 0.52 18.17
C MET A 128 -9.34 0.12 19.64
N THR A 129 -8.21 0.30 20.31
CA THR A 129 -8.03 -0.06 21.72
C THR A 129 -7.26 1.03 22.43
N GLY A 130 -7.66 1.40 23.64
CA GLY A 130 -7.04 2.48 24.39
C GLY A 130 -7.66 3.85 24.11
N GLN A 131 -6.83 4.88 23.98
CA GLN A 131 -7.27 6.27 23.87
C GLN A 131 -6.48 7.01 22.78
N GLY A 132 -7.07 8.09 22.24
CA GLY A 132 -6.36 9.02 21.36
C GLY A 132 -5.32 9.84 22.11
N LEU A 133 -4.40 10.46 21.36
CA LEU A 133 -3.45 11.43 21.92
C LEU A 133 -4.21 12.59 22.57
N ARG A 134 -3.72 13.05 23.72
CA ARG A 134 -4.39 14.11 24.49
C ARG A 134 -3.55 15.37 24.60
N ARG A 135 -2.24 15.23 24.69
CA ARG A 135 -1.30 16.33 24.94
C ARG A 135 -0.59 16.71 23.65
N LYS A 136 -0.48 18.00 23.40
CA LYS A 136 0.26 18.53 22.23
C LYS A 136 1.76 18.26 22.30
N ASN A 137 2.30 18.16 23.52
CA ASN A 137 3.69 17.84 23.82
C ASN A 137 3.68 16.82 24.96
N GLY A 138 3.52 15.55 24.63
CA GLY A 138 3.45 14.44 25.59
C GLY A 138 4.19 13.24 25.06
N ASP A 139 4.76 12.46 25.96
CA ASP A 139 5.45 11.21 25.65
C ASP A 139 4.43 10.09 25.39
N GLU A 140 3.45 10.37 24.55
CA GLU A 140 2.34 9.49 24.19
C GLU A 140 2.52 8.99 22.75
N ALA A 141 2.17 7.73 22.50
CA ALA A 141 2.15 7.17 21.14
C ALA A 141 0.88 6.35 20.89
N ILE A 142 0.36 6.45 19.67
CA ILE A 142 -0.56 5.48 19.11
C ILE A 142 0.25 4.61 18.14
N VAL A 143 0.23 3.30 18.34
CA VAL A 143 0.91 2.35 17.44
C VAL A 143 -0.11 1.67 16.55
N ASP A 144 0.28 1.35 15.31
CA ASP A 144 -0.58 0.53 14.47
C ASP A 144 -0.57 -0.92 14.96
N ARG A 145 -1.61 -1.67 14.61
CA ARG A 145 -1.77 -3.07 14.97
C ARG A 145 -0.56 -3.95 14.59
N THR A 146 0.14 -3.60 13.51
CA THR A 146 1.32 -4.35 13.05
C THR A 146 2.50 -4.13 13.98
N VAL A 147 2.74 -2.88 14.41
CA VAL A 147 3.78 -2.58 15.41
C VAL A 147 3.47 -3.27 16.73
N ALA A 148 2.22 -3.17 17.20
CA ALA A 148 1.79 -3.81 18.42
C ALA A 148 2.00 -5.34 18.41
N ALA A 149 1.66 -5.98 17.27
CA ALA A 149 1.80 -7.44 17.14
C ALA A 149 3.27 -7.89 17.04
N VAL A 150 4.12 -7.15 16.30
CA VAL A 150 5.54 -7.51 16.13
C VAL A 150 6.34 -7.24 17.39
N ALA A 151 6.09 -6.12 18.07
CA ALA A 151 6.81 -5.74 19.27
C ALA A 151 6.17 -6.28 20.58
N GLY A 152 5.03 -6.99 20.48
CA GLY A 152 4.33 -7.53 21.65
C GLY A 152 3.76 -6.45 22.57
N LEU A 153 3.41 -5.27 22.05
CA LEU A 153 3.02 -4.11 22.84
C LEU A 153 1.51 -4.06 23.11
N HIS A 154 1.18 -3.62 24.30
CA HIS A 154 -0.18 -3.35 24.77
C HIS A 154 -0.33 -1.88 25.17
N VAL A 155 -1.56 -1.43 25.36
CA VAL A 155 -1.83 -0.11 25.91
C VAL A 155 -1.28 -0.01 27.33
N GLY A 156 -0.49 1.02 27.61
CA GLY A 156 0.24 1.27 28.85
C GLY A 156 1.70 0.84 28.83
N ASP A 157 2.15 0.12 27.78
CA ASP A 157 3.55 -0.26 27.65
C ASP A 157 4.41 0.91 27.15
N ALA A 158 5.70 0.85 27.44
CA ALA A 158 6.69 1.81 26.92
C ALA A 158 7.24 1.31 25.58
N ILE A 159 7.31 2.21 24.59
CA ILE A 159 7.96 1.99 23.30
C ILE A 159 9.20 2.86 23.18
N THR A 160 10.34 2.29 22.83
CA THR A 160 11.58 3.04 22.57
C THR A 160 11.79 3.20 21.07
N LEU A 161 11.87 4.44 20.63
CA LEU A 161 12.16 4.83 19.25
C LEU A 161 13.62 5.24 19.13
N ARG A 162 14.30 4.72 18.12
CA ARG A 162 15.63 5.16 17.71
C ARG A 162 15.50 6.05 16.48
N THR A 163 16.14 7.20 16.52
CA THR A 163 16.27 8.11 15.37
C THR A 163 17.69 8.61 15.24
N LEU A 164 18.07 8.97 14.01
CA LEU A 164 19.39 9.54 13.75
C LEU A 164 19.33 11.06 13.91
N GLN A 165 20.15 11.62 14.84
CA GLN A 165 20.31 13.06 15.04
C GLN A 165 21.75 13.44 14.63
N GLY A 166 21.89 14.04 13.43
CA GLY A 166 23.22 14.19 12.83
C GLY A 166 23.83 12.82 12.52
N ASP A 167 24.93 12.47 13.19
CA ASP A 167 25.62 11.19 13.02
C ASP A 167 25.45 10.26 14.26
N GLU A 168 24.61 10.63 15.21
CA GLU A 168 24.41 9.88 16.46
C GLU A 168 22.99 9.30 16.54
N ASP A 169 22.92 8.08 17.09
CA ASP A 169 21.63 7.43 17.40
C ASP A 169 21.10 8.01 18.72
N GLU A 170 19.89 8.58 18.68
CA GLU A 170 19.18 9.02 19.87
C GLU A 170 17.96 8.13 20.13
N PHE A 171 17.65 7.97 21.42
CA PHE A 171 16.57 7.08 21.88
C PHE A 171 15.54 7.88 22.64
N TYR A 172 14.27 7.69 22.25
CA TYR A 172 13.12 8.35 22.86
C TYR A 172 12.12 7.29 23.33
N THR A 173 11.66 7.44 24.57
CA THR A 173 10.69 6.50 25.14
C THR A 173 9.32 7.18 25.22
N LEU A 174 8.30 6.55 24.64
CA LEU A 174 6.92 6.99 24.66
C LEU A 174 6.03 5.93 25.29
N GLU A 175 4.91 6.35 25.89
CA GLU A 175 3.87 5.45 26.40
C GLU A 175 2.85 5.13 25.28
N VAL A 176 2.56 3.87 25.05
CA VAL A 176 1.51 3.43 24.12
C VAL A 176 0.15 3.70 24.74
N VAL A 177 -0.51 4.79 24.35
CA VAL A 177 -1.84 5.14 24.85
C VAL A 177 -2.97 4.54 24.04
N GLY A 178 -2.69 4.11 22.81
CA GLY A 178 -3.68 3.51 21.92
C GLY A 178 -3.09 2.64 20.82
N ILE A 179 -3.93 1.76 20.29
CA ILE A 179 -3.62 0.93 19.13
C ILE A 179 -4.63 1.25 18.04
N SER A 180 -4.16 1.64 16.86
CA SER A 180 -4.96 1.89 15.67
C SER A 180 -5.02 0.67 14.77
N ASP A 181 -5.93 0.68 13.79
CA ASP A 181 -5.88 -0.30 12.69
C ASP A 181 -4.60 -0.12 11.87
N SER A 182 -4.24 -1.15 11.10
CA SER A 182 -3.08 -1.06 10.20
C SER A 182 -3.20 0.19 9.31
N GLN A 183 -2.19 1.04 9.37
CA GLN A 183 -2.11 2.28 8.59
C GLN A 183 -0.66 2.50 8.16
N LYS A 184 -0.25 1.76 7.13
CA LYS A 184 1.12 1.79 6.64
C LYS A 184 1.38 3.02 5.79
N TYR A 185 2.53 3.66 6.01
CA TYR A 185 3.06 4.67 5.10
C TYR A 185 4.30 4.12 4.39
N GLY A 186 4.26 4.08 3.07
CA GLY A 186 5.18 3.26 2.30
C GLY A 186 4.90 1.78 2.56
N ILE A 187 5.93 1.05 2.89
CA ILE A 187 5.83 -0.36 3.31
C ILE A 187 5.98 -0.53 4.83
N ARG A 188 6.16 0.59 5.56
CA ARG A 188 6.45 0.61 6.99
C ARG A 188 5.18 0.76 7.81
N PRO A 189 5.04 0.02 8.90
CA PRO A 189 3.97 0.25 9.86
C PRO A 189 4.16 1.59 10.56
N SER A 190 3.09 2.16 11.12
CA SER A 190 3.10 3.53 11.63
C SER A 190 3.08 3.62 13.14
N VAL A 191 3.79 4.61 13.65
CA VAL A 191 3.73 5.10 15.04
C VAL A 191 3.33 6.56 15.00
N PHE A 192 2.27 6.94 15.69
CA PHE A 192 1.77 8.31 15.76
C PHE A 192 2.14 8.92 17.10
N ALA A 193 2.71 10.12 17.06
CA ALA A 193 3.06 10.90 18.22
C ALA A 193 2.45 12.31 18.13
N PRO A 194 2.31 13.05 19.24
CA PRO A 194 1.95 14.47 19.19
C PRO A 194 2.92 15.25 18.29
N LEU A 195 2.42 16.22 17.53
CA LEU A 195 3.21 16.95 16.53
C LEU A 195 4.49 17.58 17.09
N LEU A 196 4.42 18.11 18.32
CA LEU A 196 5.60 18.71 18.97
C LEU A 196 6.62 17.65 19.38
N THR A 197 6.17 16.53 19.93
CA THR A 197 7.01 15.39 20.28
C THR A 197 7.64 14.80 19.03
N TRP A 198 6.87 14.66 17.94
CA TRP A 198 7.38 14.24 16.64
C TRP A 198 8.47 15.19 16.12
N ASP A 199 8.27 16.52 16.23
CA ASP A 199 9.28 17.50 15.79
C ASP A 199 10.58 17.39 16.60
N GLU A 200 10.49 17.00 17.87
CA GLU A 200 11.64 16.74 18.72
C GLU A 200 12.39 15.46 18.30
N ILE A 201 11.66 14.36 18.05
CA ILE A 201 12.19 13.05 17.75
C ILE A 201 12.68 12.93 16.31
N ARG A 202 12.03 13.57 15.32
CA ARG A 202 12.36 13.40 13.90
C ARG A 202 13.84 13.70 13.62
N ALA A 203 14.43 12.94 12.72
CA ALA A 203 15.82 13.13 12.29
C ALA A 203 16.07 14.58 11.82
N LYS A 204 17.08 15.22 12.35
CA LYS A 204 17.55 16.58 12.02
C LYS A 204 18.99 16.50 11.56
N GLY A 205 19.30 17.16 10.44
CA GLY A 205 20.66 17.17 9.89
C GLY A 205 21.69 17.94 10.74
N THR A 206 21.25 18.70 11.73
CA THR A 206 22.12 19.41 12.70
C THR A 206 21.50 19.24 14.08
N PRO A 207 22.26 18.79 15.07
CA PRO A 207 21.81 18.73 16.46
C PRO A 207 21.45 20.13 16.95
N GLY A 208 20.26 20.31 17.48
CA GLY A 208 19.81 21.57 18.06
C GLY A 208 18.30 21.67 18.10
N ARG A 209 17.79 22.27 19.19
CA ARG A 209 16.36 22.58 19.32
C ARG A 209 15.99 23.60 18.25
N SER A 210 15.15 23.25 17.31
CA SER A 210 14.56 24.23 16.39
C SER A 210 13.74 25.22 17.22
N THR A 211 14.09 26.51 17.18
CA THR A 211 13.30 27.58 17.79
C THR A 211 12.13 28.01 16.89
N ALA A 212 12.05 27.47 15.69
CA ALA A 212 10.94 27.71 14.76
C ALA A 212 9.71 26.89 15.16
N ALA A 213 8.52 27.42 14.88
CA ALA A 213 7.27 26.67 15.05
C ALA A 213 7.33 25.34 14.29
N PRO A 214 6.74 24.26 14.83
CA PRO A 214 6.77 22.96 14.21
C PRO A 214 6.12 23.02 12.82
N THR A 215 6.86 22.57 11.82
CA THR A 215 6.41 22.56 10.43
C THR A 215 6.00 21.14 10.06
N GLY A 216 4.71 20.93 9.82
CA GLY A 216 4.22 19.67 9.27
C GLY A 216 4.63 19.46 7.81
N ASN A 217 4.41 18.29 7.29
CA ASN A 217 4.59 18.00 5.87
C ASN A 217 3.34 18.42 5.08
N VAL A 218 2.16 18.11 5.61
CA VAL A 218 0.87 18.38 4.95
C VAL A 218 -0.15 18.84 6.01
N VAL A 219 -1.23 19.45 5.54
CA VAL A 219 -2.40 19.74 6.38
C VAL A 219 -3.56 18.85 5.93
N ALA A 220 -4.05 18.06 6.85
CA ALA A 220 -5.28 17.28 6.70
C ALA A 220 -6.49 18.17 6.95
N VAL A 221 -7.47 18.19 6.07
CA VAL A 221 -8.62 19.10 6.11
C VAL A 221 -9.91 18.31 6.11
N GLN A 222 -10.74 18.54 7.12
CA GLN A 222 -12.12 18.08 7.14
C GLN A 222 -13.06 19.18 6.68
N LEU A 223 -14.04 18.80 5.87
CA LEU A 223 -15.02 19.71 5.32
C LEU A 223 -16.32 19.73 6.15
N GLU A 224 -17.04 20.85 6.14
CA GLU A 224 -18.38 20.93 6.68
C GLU A 224 -19.34 20.05 5.87
N ASP A 225 -19.22 20.10 4.55
CA ASP A 225 -19.98 19.30 3.59
C ASP A 225 -19.03 18.63 2.59
N PRO A 226 -18.83 17.31 2.66
CA PRO A 226 -17.99 16.56 1.72
C PRO A 226 -18.42 16.67 0.25
N ALA A 227 -19.70 17.01 -0.03
CA ALA A 227 -20.17 17.20 -1.41
C ALA A 227 -19.57 18.45 -2.08
N GLN A 228 -19.04 19.40 -1.29
CA GLN A 228 -18.43 20.65 -1.76
C GLN A 228 -16.91 20.58 -1.95
N ILE A 229 -16.33 19.40 -1.98
CA ILE A 229 -14.87 19.19 -2.00
C ILE A 229 -14.17 20.03 -3.08
N ASP A 230 -14.67 20.07 -4.31
CA ASP A 230 -14.09 20.86 -5.42
C ASP A 230 -14.22 22.37 -5.23
N ALA A 231 -15.30 22.82 -4.61
CA ALA A 231 -15.51 24.24 -4.35
C ALA A 231 -14.57 24.72 -3.24
N VAL A 232 -14.45 23.93 -2.15
CA VAL A 232 -13.58 24.27 -1.02
C VAL A 232 -12.10 24.19 -1.45
N ARG A 233 -11.71 23.18 -2.24
CA ARG A 233 -10.38 23.06 -2.82
C ARG A 233 -9.97 24.34 -3.55
N ARG A 234 -10.80 24.80 -4.50
CA ARG A 234 -10.55 26.06 -5.25
C ARG A 234 -10.48 27.28 -4.35
N ARG A 235 -11.29 27.35 -3.28
CA ARG A 235 -11.23 28.46 -2.31
C ARG A 235 -9.93 28.45 -1.53
N ILE A 236 -9.42 27.27 -1.12
CA ILE A 236 -8.13 27.13 -0.44
C ILE A 236 -7.03 27.66 -1.34
N GLU A 237 -6.95 27.16 -2.59
CA GLU A 237 -5.91 27.55 -3.53
C GLU A 237 -5.99 29.03 -3.96
N ALA A 238 -7.17 29.64 -3.91
CA ALA A 238 -7.36 31.06 -4.23
C ALA A 238 -7.06 32.00 -3.05
N LYS A 239 -7.23 31.54 -1.79
CA LYS A 239 -7.05 32.38 -0.58
C LYS A 239 -5.69 32.18 0.08
N VAL A 240 -5.03 31.06 -0.15
CA VAL A 240 -3.77 30.71 0.51
C VAL A 240 -2.70 30.49 -0.55
N ASP A 241 -1.72 31.39 -0.57
CA ASP A 241 -0.63 31.33 -1.54
C ASP A 241 0.33 30.16 -1.26
N GLY A 242 0.93 29.61 -2.33
CA GLY A 242 1.98 28.60 -2.23
C GLY A 242 1.49 27.22 -1.77
N VAL A 243 0.19 26.92 -1.93
CA VAL A 243 -0.39 25.62 -1.59
C VAL A 243 -1.11 24.98 -2.76
N GLN A 244 -1.14 23.66 -2.73
CA GLN A 244 -1.96 22.82 -3.60
C GLN A 244 -2.83 21.92 -2.73
N ALA A 245 -4.15 22.02 -2.90
CA ALA A 245 -5.11 21.19 -2.20
C ALA A 245 -5.64 20.08 -3.12
N VAL A 246 -5.66 18.85 -2.65
CA VAL A 246 -6.17 17.72 -3.43
C VAL A 246 -7.01 16.78 -2.55
N ASP A 247 -7.94 16.08 -3.19
CA ASP A 247 -8.67 15.00 -2.54
C ASP A 247 -7.77 13.78 -2.31
N ARG A 248 -8.19 12.87 -1.45
CA ARG A 248 -7.41 11.67 -1.10
C ARG A 248 -7.05 10.82 -2.32
N LYS A 249 -7.99 10.69 -3.28
CA LYS A 249 -7.75 9.91 -4.49
C LYS A 249 -6.63 10.52 -5.33
N THR A 250 -6.74 11.80 -5.63
CA THR A 250 -5.71 12.55 -6.36
C THR A 250 -4.37 12.53 -5.62
N ALA A 251 -4.38 12.60 -4.29
CA ALA A 251 -3.17 12.56 -3.48
C ALA A 251 -2.39 11.25 -3.65
N TYR A 252 -3.04 10.08 -3.55
CA TYR A 252 -2.32 8.82 -3.71
C TYR A 252 -2.00 8.47 -5.17
N GLU A 253 -2.86 8.82 -6.13
CA GLU A 253 -2.63 8.56 -7.54
C GLU A 253 -1.44 9.37 -8.11
N ASN A 254 -1.18 10.55 -7.54
CA ASN A 254 -0.08 11.42 -7.95
C ASN A 254 1.13 11.35 -7.00
N THR A 255 1.12 10.45 -6.03
CA THR A 255 2.33 10.21 -5.22
C THR A 255 3.47 9.77 -6.16
N PRO A 256 4.67 10.40 -6.06
CA PRO A 256 5.81 10.05 -6.92
C PRO A 256 6.09 8.55 -6.91
N GLY A 257 6.20 7.97 -8.09
CA GLY A 257 6.42 6.54 -8.29
C GLY A 257 5.15 5.67 -8.37
N TYR A 258 3.97 6.19 -8.04
CA TYR A 258 2.73 5.41 -8.10
C TYR A 258 2.31 5.10 -9.54
N THR A 259 2.30 6.11 -10.40
CA THR A 259 1.91 5.96 -11.82
C THR A 259 2.88 5.06 -12.57
N GLU A 260 4.17 5.23 -12.35
CA GLU A 260 5.22 4.39 -12.94
C GLU A 260 5.11 2.95 -12.48
N GLN A 261 4.83 2.72 -11.21
CA GLN A 261 4.61 1.39 -10.65
C GLN A 261 3.37 0.73 -11.24
N GLN A 262 2.24 1.45 -11.34
CA GLN A 262 1.01 0.96 -11.95
C GLN A 262 1.20 0.62 -13.44
N SER A 263 1.91 1.46 -14.18
CA SER A 263 2.25 1.20 -15.58
C SER A 263 3.11 -0.06 -15.73
N THR A 264 4.13 -0.21 -14.88
CA THR A 264 4.99 -1.40 -14.84
C THR A 264 4.20 -2.66 -14.55
N LEU A 265 3.33 -2.63 -13.53
CA LEU A 265 2.47 -3.76 -13.17
C LEU A 265 1.49 -4.13 -14.29
N SER A 266 0.87 -3.14 -14.93
CA SER A 266 -0.03 -3.35 -16.06
C SER A 266 0.68 -4.02 -17.24
N THR A 267 1.86 -3.51 -17.59
CA THR A 267 2.71 -4.08 -18.64
C THR A 267 3.12 -5.51 -18.31
N GLN A 268 3.57 -5.76 -17.08
CA GLN A 268 3.96 -7.08 -16.62
C GLN A 268 2.80 -8.08 -16.65
N ASN A 269 1.60 -7.68 -16.25
CA ASN A 269 0.40 -8.49 -16.32
C ASN A 269 0.03 -8.84 -17.77
N ALA A 270 0.17 -7.88 -18.70
CA ALA A 270 -0.07 -8.13 -20.11
C ALA A 270 0.91 -9.16 -20.70
N PHE A 271 2.20 -9.04 -20.38
CA PHE A 271 3.21 -10.03 -20.79
C PHE A 271 2.96 -11.40 -20.16
N ALA A 272 2.62 -11.46 -18.89
CA ALA A 272 2.32 -12.70 -18.20
C ALA A 272 1.13 -13.43 -18.83
N LEU A 273 0.08 -12.69 -19.20
CA LEU A 273 -1.09 -13.22 -19.88
C LEU A 273 -0.74 -13.73 -21.28
N LEU A 274 0.06 -12.98 -22.04
CA LEU A 274 0.57 -13.40 -23.35
C LEU A 274 1.36 -14.72 -23.26
N ILE A 275 2.30 -14.81 -22.32
CA ILE A 275 3.09 -16.03 -22.11
C ILE A 275 2.18 -17.19 -21.72
N GLY A 276 1.20 -16.98 -20.85
CA GLY A 276 0.23 -18.00 -20.47
C GLY A 276 -0.54 -18.55 -21.68
N VAL A 277 -1.04 -17.66 -22.55
CA VAL A 277 -1.74 -18.05 -23.79
C VAL A 277 -0.82 -18.82 -24.74
N LEU A 278 0.43 -18.37 -24.94
CA LEU A 278 1.39 -19.06 -25.81
C LEU A 278 1.76 -20.45 -25.29
N VAL A 279 1.95 -20.60 -23.98
CA VAL A 279 2.27 -21.91 -23.38
C VAL A 279 1.10 -22.89 -23.53
N ILE A 280 -0.11 -22.42 -23.19
CA ILE A 280 -1.32 -23.26 -23.36
C ILE A 280 -1.54 -23.60 -24.82
N GLY A 281 -1.43 -22.63 -25.73
CA GLY A 281 -1.55 -22.84 -27.17
C GLY A 281 -0.52 -23.83 -27.72
N GLY A 282 0.75 -23.68 -27.35
CA GLY A 282 1.83 -24.60 -27.71
C GLY A 282 1.59 -26.01 -27.18
N PHE A 283 1.07 -26.14 -25.95
CA PHE A 283 0.68 -27.43 -25.41
C PHE A 283 -0.41 -28.12 -26.27
N PHE A 284 -1.49 -27.39 -26.58
CA PHE A 284 -2.56 -27.94 -27.43
C PHE A 284 -2.07 -28.29 -28.84
N GLN A 285 -1.16 -27.47 -29.39
CA GLN A 285 -0.55 -27.77 -30.70
C GLN A 285 0.24 -29.10 -30.66
N ILE A 286 1.06 -29.31 -29.64
CA ILE A 286 1.84 -30.55 -29.46
C ILE A 286 0.89 -31.75 -29.29
N GLN A 287 -0.15 -31.61 -28.48
CA GLN A 287 -1.17 -32.63 -28.26
C GLN A 287 -1.86 -33.01 -29.59
N THR A 288 -2.24 -32.03 -30.39
CA THR A 288 -2.88 -32.24 -31.69
C THR A 288 -1.97 -32.95 -32.65
N LEU A 289 -0.69 -32.53 -32.78
CA LEU A 289 0.29 -33.16 -33.64
C LEU A 289 0.50 -34.66 -33.32
N GLN A 290 0.43 -35.03 -32.06
CA GLN A 290 0.59 -36.41 -31.60
C GLN A 290 -0.64 -37.28 -31.89
N LYS A 291 -1.83 -36.69 -32.01
CA LYS A 291 -3.06 -37.39 -32.42
C LYS A 291 -3.16 -37.54 -33.95
N VAL A 292 -2.35 -36.81 -34.74
CA VAL A 292 -2.38 -36.90 -36.23
C VAL A 292 -2.28 -38.34 -36.80
N PRO A 293 -1.37 -39.22 -36.32
CA PRO A 293 -1.31 -40.60 -36.81
C PRO A 293 -2.58 -41.38 -36.48
N GLN A 294 -3.18 -41.18 -35.32
CA GLN A 294 -4.44 -41.82 -34.92
C GLN A 294 -5.61 -41.33 -35.75
N ILE A 295 -5.65 -40.01 -36.03
CA ILE A 295 -6.64 -39.40 -36.91
C ILE A 295 -6.51 -39.94 -38.33
N GLY A 296 -5.28 -40.13 -38.85
CA GLY A 296 -5.00 -40.73 -40.13
C GLY A 296 -5.53 -42.16 -40.25
N MET A 297 -5.35 -42.96 -39.19
CA MET A 297 -5.86 -44.34 -39.12
C MET A 297 -7.40 -44.37 -39.13
N LEU A 298 -8.05 -43.49 -38.34
CA LEU A 298 -9.51 -43.38 -38.30
C LEU A 298 -10.10 -42.94 -39.65
N LYS A 299 -9.43 -42.08 -40.38
CA LYS A 299 -9.82 -41.68 -41.74
C LYS A 299 -9.64 -42.78 -42.75
N ALA A 300 -8.57 -43.57 -42.63
CA ALA A 300 -8.34 -44.71 -43.54
C ALA A 300 -9.42 -45.81 -43.43
N ILE A 301 -10.08 -45.95 -42.27
CA ILE A 301 -11.19 -46.85 -41.99
C ILE A 301 -12.55 -46.22 -42.41
N GLY A 302 -12.57 -44.99 -42.96
CA GLY A 302 -13.77 -44.32 -43.45
C GLY A 302 -14.60 -43.55 -42.45
N THR A 303 -14.02 -43.16 -41.29
CA THR A 303 -14.71 -42.40 -40.24
C THR A 303 -15.01 -40.98 -40.71
N SER A 304 -16.21 -40.49 -40.42
CA SER A 304 -16.64 -39.12 -40.76
C SER A 304 -15.86 -38.01 -40.03
N ASN A 305 -15.71 -36.83 -40.66
CA ASN A 305 -15.00 -35.71 -40.10
C ASN A 305 -15.59 -35.23 -38.73
N ALA A 306 -16.90 -35.41 -38.53
CA ALA A 306 -17.57 -35.05 -37.26
C ALA A 306 -17.12 -35.94 -36.10
N VAL A 307 -16.96 -37.25 -36.32
CA VAL A 307 -16.49 -38.19 -35.30
C VAL A 307 -15.01 -37.97 -34.99
N VAL A 308 -14.18 -37.65 -36.02
CA VAL A 308 -12.78 -37.29 -35.83
C VAL A 308 -12.65 -36.02 -35.03
N ALA A 309 -13.45 -34.98 -35.31
CA ALA A 309 -13.44 -33.74 -34.54
C ALA A 309 -13.87 -33.94 -33.08
N GLN A 310 -14.92 -34.74 -32.83
CA GLN A 310 -15.34 -35.13 -31.50
C GLN A 310 -14.27 -35.91 -30.72
N SER A 311 -13.55 -36.82 -31.38
CA SER A 311 -12.47 -37.59 -30.74
C SER A 311 -11.22 -36.76 -30.46
N ALA A 312 -11.02 -35.63 -31.15
CA ALA A 312 -9.91 -34.72 -30.95
C ALA A 312 -10.20 -33.66 -29.85
N LEU A 313 -11.48 -33.35 -29.59
CA LEU A 313 -11.94 -32.42 -28.57
C LEU A 313 -12.12 -33.07 -27.19
N LEU A 314 -12.19 -34.38 -27.11
CA LEU A 314 -12.23 -35.18 -25.89
C LEU A 314 -10.83 -35.68 -25.51
#